data_0f73646e0d1bbb9272a0bcf9eb23aa75
#
_entry.id   0f73646e0d1bbb9272a0bcf9eb23aa75
#
_cell.length_a   1.000
_cell.length_b   1.000
_cell.length_c   1.000
_cell.angle_alpha   90.00
_cell.angle_beta   90.00
_cell.angle_gamma   90.00
#
_symmetry.space_group_name_H-M   'P 1'
#
loop_
_entity.id
_entity.type
_entity.pdbx_description
1 polymer ?
#
loop_
_entity_poly.entity_id
_entity_poly.type
_entity_poly.pdbx_seq_one_letter_code
_entity_poly.pdbx_strand_id
1 'polypeptide(L)'
;MIVRKPTNGIYVGTVKIGDYAPVSIQSMITTDPVHTEKAIAEINRLAEAGCELVRVAVPTMESAKALKAVKAGISIPLIADIHFDYRLALEAIENNVDGLRINPGNIGGEDKVLAVIEKAKPKQIPIRIGVNAGSLPKHILDAHGGHPTADGMVETALEHVRILEKLDYRQMKLSIKATEVPLMVEAYRKLSDKIPYPLHLGVTEAGTIKQGTIKSAMGIGALLLDGIGDTLRVSLTGDPIHEIEVGRSILSSLGLRNFGATMISCPTCGRCQVNLFDMAGIVEERLASIKAPIKVAVMGCVVNGPGEAREADFGIAGGDGQGIVFRKGEVIKTVPEAELVDTLFREIDQYLESLDEESLC
;
A
#
# COMPACT_ATOMS: atom_id res chain seq x y z
N MET A 1 17.77 -8.06 -6.85
CA MET A 1 17.34 -6.85 -6.08
C MET A 1 16.59 -5.93 -7.03
N ILE A 2 15.42 -5.43 -6.66
CA ILE A 2 14.61 -4.51 -7.49
C ILE A 2 15.34 -3.16 -7.52
N VAL A 3 15.61 -2.66 -8.74
CA VAL A 3 16.21 -1.32 -8.95
C VAL A 3 15.05 -0.34 -9.18
N ARG A 4 14.80 0.55 -8.22
CA ARG A 4 13.73 1.54 -8.34
C ARG A 4 14.10 2.66 -9.31
N LYS A 5 13.13 3.10 -10.11
CA LYS A 5 13.27 4.30 -10.95
C LYS A 5 13.37 5.55 -10.07
N PRO A 6 14.28 6.50 -10.39
CA PRO A 6 14.38 7.75 -9.65
C PRO A 6 13.15 8.63 -9.90
N THR A 7 12.61 9.22 -8.85
CA THR A 7 11.53 10.20 -8.90
C THR A 7 11.84 11.38 -7.99
N ASN A 8 11.25 12.54 -8.25
CA ASN A 8 11.39 13.70 -7.38
C ASN A 8 10.81 13.41 -5.99
N GLY A 9 11.48 13.86 -4.93
CA GLY A 9 10.96 13.75 -3.58
C GLY A 9 9.91 14.82 -3.28
N ILE A 10 8.79 14.41 -2.68
CA ILE A 10 7.76 15.30 -2.11
C ILE A 10 7.41 14.84 -0.70
N TYR A 11 6.80 15.72 0.08
CA TYR A 11 6.33 15.38 1.43
C TYR A 11 4.82 15.54 1.53
N VAL A 12 4.12 14.52 2.03
CA VAL A 12 2.73 14.60 2.45
C VAL A 12 2.74 14.60 3.98
N GLY A 13 2.60 15.76 4.59
CA GLY A 13 2.87 15.93 6.02
C GLY A 13 4.30 15.48 6.36
N THR A 14 4.42 14.48 7.21
CA THR A 14 5.72 13.92 7.64
C THR A 14 6.23 12.78 6.74
N VAL A 15 5.42 12.30 5.81
CA VAL A 15 5.76 11.14 4.96
C VAL A 15 6.42 11.60 3.66
N LYS A 16 7.70 11.20 3.47
CA LYS A 16 8.42 11.41 2.21
C LYS A 16 7.96 10.39 1.17
N ILE A 17 7.72 10.85 -0.06
CA ILE A 17 7.32 10.05 -1.22
C ILE A 17 8.25 10.37 -2.39
N GLY A 18 8.71 9.36 -3.10
CA GLY A 18 9.72 9.53 -4.15
C GLY A 18 11.15 9.62 -3.59
N ASP A 19 12.12 9.89 -4.46
CA ASP A 19 13.53 9.99 -4.10
C ASP A 19 13.99 8.80 -3.23
N TYR A 20 13.69 7.59 -3.70
CA TYR A 20 14.00 6.31 -3.07
C TYR A 20 13.43 6.09 -1.66
N ALA A 21 12.56 6.97 -1.16
CA ALA A 21 11.85 6.73 0.11
C ALA A 21 11.10 5.39 0.07
N PRO A 22 10.89 4.72 1.20
CA PRO A 22 10.10 3.48 1.24
C PRO A 22 8.74 3.67 0.60
N VAL A 23 8.27 2.68 -0.17
CA VAL A 23 6.93 2.72 -0.79
C VAL A 23 5.89 2.77 0.31
N SER A 24 5.10 3.85 0.37
CA SER A 24 4.12 4.09 1.43
C SER A 24 2.74 3.52 1.09
N ILE A 25 2.01 3.09 2.12
CA ILE A 25 0.65 2.55 2.02
C ILE A 25 -0.35 3.64 2.35
N GLN A 26 -1.26 3.90 1.41
CA GLN A 26 -2.39 4.81 1.59
C GLN A 26 -3.69 4.02 1.62
N SER A 27 -4.62 4.41 2.49
CA SER A 27 -6.01 3.95 2.43
C SER A 27 -6.99 5.14 2.40
N MET A 28 -8.28 4.86 2.46
CA MET A 28 -9.33 5.86 2.39
C MET A 28 -10.47 5.46 3.32
N ILE A 29 -10.95 6.38 4.13
CA ILE A 29 -12.13 6.15 4.97
C ILE A 29 -13.43 6.17 4.16
N THR A 30 -14.44 5.54 4.72
CA THR A 30 -15.81 5.51 4.19
C THR A 30 -16.69 6.55 4.86
N THR A 31 -16.34 6.98 6.05
CA THR A 31 -17.08 7.98 6.85
C THR A 31 -16.90 9.38 6.28
N ASP A 32 -18.01 10.13 6.13
CA ASP A 32 -17.94 11.56 5.79
C ASP A 32 -17.29 12.33 6.95
N PRO A 33 -16.34 13.25 6.69
CA PRO A 33 -15.70 14.10 7.71
C PRO A 33 -16.66 14.90 8.60
N VAL A 34 -17.87 15.19 8.14
CA VAL A 34 -18.92 15.83 8.96
C VAL A 34 -19.19 15.03 10.25
N HIS A 35 -19.08 13.71 10.19
CA HIS A 35 -19.14 12.84 11.35
C HIS A 35 -17.75 12.70 12.00
N THR A 36 -17.22 13.81 12.49
CA THR A 36 -15.82 13.98 12.89
C THR A 36 -15.30 12.88 13.82
N GLU A 37 -16.01 12.55 14.89
CA GLU A 37 -15.58 11.53 15.85
C GLU A 37 -15.47 10.14 15.21
N LYS A 38 -16.44 9.77 14.37
CA LYS A 38 -16.40 8.50 13.63
C LYS A 38 -15.27 8.47 12.61
N ALA A 39 -15.06 9.58 11.90
CA ALA A 39 -13.96 9.70 10.93
C ALA A 39 -12.60 9.58 11.62
N ILE A 40 -12.40 10.24 12.77
CA ILE A 40 -11.18 10.12 13.58
C ILE A 40 -10.97 8.67 14.04
N ALA A 41 -12.00 8.03 14.58
CA ALA A 41 -11.91 6.64 15.03
C ALA A 41 -11.55 5.68 13.88
N GLU A 42 -12.18 5.83 12.70
CA GLU A 42 -11.85 5.04 11.52
C GLU A 42 -10.40 5.26 11.06
N ILE A 43 -9.94 6.52 11.01
CA ILE A 43 -8.55 6.85 10.62
C ILE A 43 -7.54 6.26 11.60
N ASN A 44 -7.77 6.37 12.91
CA ASN A 44 -6.85 5.83 13.92
C ASN A 44 -6.79 4.31 13.85
N ARG A 45 -7.91 3.62 13.63
CA ARG A 45 -7.94 2.17 13.38
C ARG A 45 -7.11 1.78 12.15
N LEU A 46 -7.19 2.56 11.07
CA LEU A 46 -6.37 2.34 9.88
C LEU A 46 -4.89 2.59 10.16
N ALA A 47 -4.55 3.63 10.93
CA ALA A 47 -3.17 3.93 11.32
C ALA A 47 -2.57 2.79 12.17
N GLU A 48 -3.31 2.24 13.12
CA GLU A 48 -2.92 1.08 13.93
C GLU A 48 -2.66 -0.16 13.06
N ALA A 49 -3.46 -0.37 11.99
CA ALA A 49 -3.23 -1.44 11.03
C ALA A 49 -2.00 -1.21 10.12
N GLY A 50 -1.39 0.00 10.16
CA GLY A 50 -0.19 0.35 9.39
C GLY A 50 -0.45 1.21 8.16
N CYS A 51 -1.59 1.90 8.09
CA CYS A 51 -1.83 2.96 7.11
C CYS A 51 -0.90 4.14 7.40
N GLU A 52 -0.20 4.62 6.38
CA GLU A 52 0.75 5.74 6.53
C GLU A 52 0.19 7.07 6.02
N LEU A 53 -0.81 7.00 5.14
CA LEU A 53 -1.47 8.15 4.52
C LEU A 53 -2.96 7.88 4.43
N VAL A 54 -3.79 8.77 4.93
CA VAL A 54 -5.24 8.62 4.78
C VAL A 54 -5.81 9.64 3.81
N ARG A 55 -6.74 9.18 2.96
CA ARG A 55 -7.52 10.03 2.06
C ARG A 55 -8.98 10.07 2.51
N VAL A 56 -9.57 11.25 2.45
CA VAL A 56 -10.98 11.49 2.78
C VAL A 56 -11.68 12.15 1.60
N ALA A 57 -12.87 11.68 1.26
CA ALA A 57 -13.73 12.39 0.30
C ALA A 57 -14.26 13.68 0.92
N VAL A 58 -14.28 14.75 0.12
CA VAL A 58 -14.79 16.06 0.54
C VAL A 58 -15.89 16.49 -0.44
N PRO A 59 -17.13 15.98 -0.26
CA PRO A 59 -18.21 16.26 -1.20
C PRO A 59 -18.85 17.63 -0.99
N THR A 60 -18.80 18.19 0.23
CA THR A 60 -19.49 19.44 0.58
C THR A 60 -18.57 20.41 1.32
N MET A 61 -19.03 21.67 1.45
CA MET A 61 -18.30 22.68 2.23
C MET A 61 -18.30 22.35 3.73
N GLU A 62 -19.33 21.71 4.23
CA GLU A 62 -19.39 21.21 5.62
C GLU A 62 -18.32 20.16 5.85
N SER A 63 -18.18 19.20 4.92
CA SER A 63 -17.09 18.20 4.96
C SER A 63 -15.73 18.86 4.94
N ALA A 64 -15.53 19.90 4.09
CA ALA A 64 -14.27 20.62 4.01
C ALA A 64 -13.92 21.35 5.33
N LYS A 65 -14.89 22.00 5.98
CA LYS A 65 -14.70 22.67 7.27
C LYS A 65 -14.42 21.69 8.41
N ALA A 66 -15.02 20.50 8.38
CA ALA A 66 -14.81 19.45 9.38
C ALA A 66 -13.37 18.91 9.38
N LEU A 67 -12.63 19.04 8.27
CA LEU A 67 -11.24 18.56 8.16
C LEU A 67 -10.33 19.13 9.25
N LYS A 68 -10.58 20.35 9.74
CA LYS A 68 -9.80 20.94 10.83
C LYS A 68 -9.85 20.10 12.10
N ALA A 69 -11.04 19.68 12.50
CA ALA A 69 -11.24 18.86 13.69
C ALA A 69 -10.74 17.43 13.46
N VAL A 70 -11.00 16.85 12.28
CA VAL A 70 -10.45 15.54 11.91
C VAL A 70 -8.92 15.55 11.99
N LYS A 71 -8.26 16.55 11.38
CA LYS A 71 -6.81 16.67 11.39
C LYS A 71 -6.21 16.77 12.79
N ALA A 72 -6.91 17.43 13.71
CA ALA A 72 -6.45 17.56 15.10
C ALA A 72 -6.51 16.24 15.91
N GLY A 73 -7.35 15.28 15.49
CA GLY A 73 -7.56 14.01 16.18
C GLY A 73 -6.80 12.82 15.62
N ILE A 74 -5.93 13.02 14.61
CA ILE A 74 -5.24 11.93 13.93
C ILE A 74 -3.72 12.13 13.92
N SER A 75 -2.97 11.02 13.82
CA SER A 75 -1.50 11.02 13.83
C SER A 75 -0.88 10.92 12.44
N ILE A 76 -1.62 10.44 11.44
CA ILE A 76 -1.13 10.24 10.08
C ILE A 76 -1.56 11.39 9.15
N PRO A 77 -0.80 11.67 8.07
CA PRO A 77 -1.14 12.73 7.12
C PRO A 77 -2.50 12.54 6.45
N LEU A 78 -3.22 13.65 6.30
CA LEU A 78 -4.57 13.75 5.76
C LEU A 78 -4.57 14.29 4.33
N ILE A 79 -5.15 13.56 3.39
CA ILE A 79 -5.30 13.95 1.98
C ILE A 79 -6.78 14.21 1.69
N ALA A 80 -7.12 15.42 1.25
CA ALA A 80 -8.46 15.76 0.81
C ALA A 80 -8.68 15.38 -0.67
N ASP A 81 -9.75 14.62 -0.93
CA ASP A 81 -10.15 14.19 -2.27
C ASP A 81 -11.26 15.08 -2.82
N ILE A 82 -10.89 15.97 -3.73
CA ILE A 82 -11.77 16.99 -4.32
C ILE A 82 -12.06 16.62 -5.78
N HIS A 83 -13.34 16.55 -6.14
CA HIS A 83 -13.73 16.09 -7.48
C HIS A 83 -14.08 17.23 -8.45
N PHE A 84 -14.95 18.19 -8.03
CA PHE A 84 -15.54 19.14 -8.97
C PHE A 84 -15.44 20.61 -8.55
N ASP A 85 -15.49 20.91 -7.26
CA ASP A 85 -15.54 22.28 -6.76
C ASP A 85 -14.18 22.70 -6.17
N TYR A 86 -13.48 23.60 -6.85
CA TYR A 86 -12.20 24.13 -6.39
C TYR A 86 -12.26 24.85 -5.02
N ARG A 87 -13.45 25.39 -4.64
CA ARG A 87 -13.64 26.08 -3.36
C ARG A 87 -13.45 25.11 -2.18
N LEU A 88 -13.80 23.85 -2.36
CA LEU A 88 -13.56 22.79 -1.35
C LEU A 88 -12.06 22.56 -1.18
N ALA A 89 -11.27 22.64 -2.26
CA ALA A 89 -9.81 22.54 -2.16
C ALA A 89 -9.21 23.73 -1.41
N LEU A 90 -9.72 24.96 -1.67
CA LEU A 90 -9.30 26.15 -0.94
C LEU A 90 -9.59 26.04 0.56
N GLU A 91 -10.79 25.57 0.94
CA GLU A 91 -11.18 25.36 2.33
C GLU A 91 -10.34 24.24 2.99
N ALA A 92 -10.10 23.14 2.29
CA ALA A 92 -9.25 22.04 2.79
C ALA A 92 -7.81 22.53 3.08
N ILE A 93 -7.24 23.38 2.22
CA ILE A 93 -5.92 23.99 2.42
C ILE A 93 -5.90 24.87 3.67
N GLU A 94 -6.97 25.67 3.91
CA GLU A 94 -7.10 26.48 5.13
C GLU A 94 -7.17 25.61 6.40
N ASN A 95 -7.78 24.46 6.30
CA ASN A 95 -7.88 23.49 7.40
C ASN A 95 -6.66 22.59 7.54
N ASN A 96 -5.52 22.96 6.92
CA ASN A 96 -4.20 22.35 7.07
C ASN A 96 -4.14 20.86 6.70
N VAL A 97 -4.81 20.46 5.60
CA VAL A 97 -4.58 19.13 5.02
C VAL A 97 -3.15 19.01 4.51
N ASP A 98 -2.61 17.79 4.53
CA ASP A 98 -1.22 17.52 4.13
C ASP A 98 -1.08 17.25 2.64
N GLY A 99 -2.18 17.07 1.93
CA GLY A 99 -2.18 16.83 0.50
C GLY A 99 -3.57 16.96 -0.11
N LEU A 100 -3.60 17.16 -1.42
CA LEU A 100 -4.82 17.18 -2.21
C LEU A 100 -4.83 16.09 -3.26
N ARG A 101 -6.00 15.54 -3.53
CA ARG A 101 -6.25 14.79 -4.76
C ARG A 101 -7.25 15.57 -5.59
N ILE A 102 -6.86 15.97 -6.76
CA ILE A 102 -7.71 16.65 -7.73
C ILE A 102 -7.49 16.06 -9.12
N ASN A 103 -8.46 16.31 -9.99
CA ASN A 103 -8.27 16.21 -11.43
C ASN A 103 -8.39 17.62 -12.00
N PRO A 104 -7.29 18.23 -12.47
CA PRO A 104 -7.31 19.62 -13.00
C PRO A 104 -8.35 19.85 -14.09
N GLY A 105 -8.64 18.81 -14.89
CA GLY A 105 -9.69 18.89 -15.93
C GLY A 105 -11.13 18.94 -15.40
N ASN A 106 -11.36 18.57 -14.12
CA ASN A 106 -12.71 18.48 -13.56
C ASN A 106 -13.07 19.60 -12.59
N ILE A 107 -12.08 20.31 -12.02
CA ILE A 107 -12.34 21.33 -11.00
C ILE A 107 -12.67 22.73 -11.59
N GLY A 108 -12.66 22.84 -12.89
CA GLY A 108 -13.00 24.04 -13.65
C GLY A 108 -11.87 24.54 -14.55
N GLY A 109 -11.96 25.78 -15.00
CA GLY A 109 -10.96 26.39 -15.90
C GLY A 109 -9.60 26.63 -15.25
N GLU A 110 -8.63 27.08 -16.05
CA GLU A 110 -7.25 27.34 -15.59
C GLU A 110 -7.19 28.36 -14.43
N ASP A 111 -8.11 29.33 -14.39
CA ASP A 111 -8.26 30.29 -13.30
C ASP A 111 -8.51 29.66 -11.95
N LYS A 112 -9.32 28.59 -11.91
CA LYS A 112 -9.65 27.84 -10.69
C LYS A 112 -8.50 26.95 -10.24
N VAL A 113 -7.81 26.33 -11.20
CA VAL A 113 -6.58 25.58 -10.92
C VAL A 113 -5.51 26.53 -10.36
N LEU A 114 -5.34 27.72 -10.96
CA LEU A 114 -4.42 28.73 -10.47
C LEU A 114 -4.74 29.12 -9.02
N ALA A 115 -6.00 29.41 -8.70
CA ALA A 115 -6.41 29.76 -7.33
C ALA A 115 -6.03 28.68 -6.30
N VAL A 116 -6.19 27.38 -6.65
CA VAL A 116 -5.78 26.26 -5.78
C VAL A 116 -4.26 26.24 -5.64
N ILE A 117 -3.50 26.39 -6.73
CA ILE A 117 -2.04 26.39 -6.73
C ILE A 117 -1.47 27.56 -5.90
N GLU A 118 -1.97 28.77 -6.10
CA GLU A 118 -1.53 29.96 -5.35
C GLU A 118 -1.68 29.75 -3.84
N LYS A 119 -2.74 29.07 -3.42
CA LYS A 119 -3.00 28.79 -2.02
C LYS A 119 -2.19 27.58 -1.48
N ALA A 120 -1.94 26.58 -2.31
CA ALA A 120 -1.15 25.40 -1.94
C ALA A 120 0.36 25.68 -1.90
N LYS A 121 0.86 26.55 -2.79
CA LYS A 121 2.30 26.82 -3.01
C LYS A 121 3.02 27.31 -1.75
N PRO A 122 2.52 28.28 -0.98
CA PRO A 122 3.19 28.74 0.25
C PRO A 122 3.29 27.66 1.34
N LYS A 123 2.32 26.72 1.37
CA LYS A 123 2.28 25.61 2.31
C LYS A 123 2.94 24.34 1.76
N GLN A 124 3.42 24.35 0.54
CA GLN A 124 4.02 23.23 -0.19
C GLN A 124 3.15 21.94 -0.17
N ILE A 125 1.82 22.09 -0.19
CA ILE A 125 0.87 20.98 -0.12
C ILE A 125 0.89 20.20 -1.44
N PRO A 126 1.36 18.94 -1.47
CA PRO A 126 1.46 18.19 -2.71
C PRO A 126 0.08 17.84 -3.29
N ILE A 127 0.00 17.88 -4.62
CA ILE A 127 -1.21 17.58 -5.36
C ILE A 127 -1.05 16.24 -6.07
N ARG A 128 -1.99 15.32 -5.85
CA ARG A 128 -2.09 14.12 -6.66
C ARG A 128 -3.04 14.33 -7.83
N ILE A 129 -2.50 14.26 -9.02
CA ILE A 129 -3.25 14.17 -10.26
C ILE A 129 -3.75 12.74 -10.42
N GLY A 130 -5.09 12.56 -10.53
CA GLY A 130 -5.70 11.24 -10.64
C GLY A 130 -6.39 11.04 -11.99
N VAL A 131 -5.79 10.25 -12.88
CA VAL A 131 -6.41 9.82 -14.14
C VAL A 131 -6.99 8.42 -13.96
N ASN A 132 -8.23 8.21 -14.38
CA ASN A 132 -8.88 6.89 -14.42
C ASN A 132 -9.37 6.62 -15.85
N ALA A 133 -9.23 5.38 -16.31
CA ALA A 133 -9.69 4.95 -17.63
C ALA A 133 -11.16 5.27 -17.89
N GLY A 134 -12.01 5.10 -16.87
CA GLY A 134 -13.45 5.36 -16.98
C GLY A 134 -13.86 6.84 -17.04
N SER A 135 -12.92 7.79 -16.89
CA SER A 135 -13.21 9.23 -16.87
C SER A 135 -12.28 10.06 -17.77
N LEU A 136 -11.81 9.46 -18.86
CA LEU A 136 -11.00 10.17 -19.86
C LEU A 136 -11.84 11.24 -20.58
N PRO A 137 -11.25 12.40 -20.91
CA PRO A 137 -11.91 13.44 -21.70
C PRO A 137 -12.36 12.91 -23.07
N LYS A 138 -13.49 13.43 -23.56
CA LYS A 138 -14.08 12.98 -24.83
C LYS A 138 -13.11 13.13 -26.01
N HIS A 139 -12.38 14.25 -26.10
CA HIS A 139 -11.41 14.49 -27.17
C HIS A 139 -10.29 13.45 -27.20
N ILE A 140 -9.86 12.96 -26.03
CA ILE A 140 -8.87 11.88 -25.92
C ILE A 140 -9.47 10.57 -26.39
N LEU A 141 -10.69 10.23 -25.94
CA LEU A 141 -11.37 9.01 -26.39
C LEU A 141 -11.55 8.99 -27.90
N ASP A 142 -12.01 10.11 -28.48
CA ASP A 142 -12.22 10.26 -29.93
C ASP A 142 -10.90 10.07 -30.70
N ALA A 143 -9.79 10.61 -30.21
CA ALA A 143 -8.46 10.47 -30.81
C ALA A 143 -7.90 9.03 -30.71
N HIS A 144 -8.36 8.24 -29.75
CA HIS A 144 -7.87 6.89 -29.46
C HIS A 144 -8.89 5.77 -29.78
N GLY A 145 -9.80 5.99 -30.73
CA GLY A 145 -10.72 4.97 -31.24
C GLY A 145 -11.97 4.77 -30.39
N GLY A 146 -12.35 5.74 -29.55
CA GLY A 146 -13.59 5.73 -28.79
C GLY A 146 -13.57 4.92 -27.48
N HIS A 147 -12.41 4.40 -27.06
CA HIS A 147 -12.24 3.62 -25.85
C HIS A 147 -10.93 3.98 -25.12
N PRO A 148 -10.80 3.67 -23.82
CA PRO A 148 -9.57 3.91 -23.07
C PRO A 148 -8.40 3.09 -23.62
N THR A 149 -7.27 3.78 -23.88
CA THR A 149 -6.00 3.16 -24.27
C THR A 149 -4.89 3.64 -23.33
N ALA A 150 -3.79 2.91 -23.26
CA ALA A 150 -2.64 3.31 -22.46
C ALA A 150 -2.08 4.67 -22.91
N ASP A 151 -2.02 4.90 -24.21
CA ASP A 151 -1.55 6.17 -24.76
C ASP A 151 -2.50 7.33 -24.45
N GLY A 152 -3.82 7.16 -24.59
CA GLY A 152 -4.80 8.19 -24.21
C GLY A 152 -4.78 8.52 -22.71
N MET A 153 -4.59 7.52 -21.87
CA MET A 153 -4.43 7.74 -20.43
C MET A 153 -3.16 8.52 -20.11
N VAL A 154 -2.05 8.21 -20.77
CA VAL A 154 -0.76 8.93 -20.61
C VAL A 154 -0.88 10.35 -21.13
N GLU A 155 -1.51 10.55 -22.28
CA GLU A 155 -1.74 11.88 -22.86
C GLU A 155 -2.52 12.78 -21.89
N THR A 156 -3.64 12.26 -21.33
CA THR A 156 -4.41 12.97 -20.30
C THR A 156 -3.55 13.33 -19.08
N ALA A 157 -2.73 12.40 -18.61
CA ALA A 157 -1.85 12.66 -17.47
C ALA A 157 -0.84 13.79 -17.77
N LEU A 158 -0.24 13.77 -18.95
CA LEU A 158 0.73 14.77 -19.40
C LEU A 158 0.09 16.15 -19.62
N GLU A 159 -1.15 16.22 -20.11
CA GLU A 159 -1.89 17.49 -20.19
C GLU A 159 -2.03 18.13 -18.80
N HIS A 160 -2.43 17.35 -17.80
CA HIS A 160 -2.57 17.84 -16.43
C HIS A 160 -1.23 18.22 -15.78
N VAL A 161 -0.15 17.48 -16.07
CA VAL A 161 1.21 17.84 -15.63
C VAL A 161 1.61 19.20 -16.20
N ARG A 162 1.41 19.41 -17.50
CA ARG A 162 1.76 20.68 -18.15
C ARG A 162 1.01 21.88 -17.56
N ILE A 163 -0.25 21.70 -17.12
CA ILE A 163 -1.01 22.78 -16.45
C ILE A 163 -0.30 23.19 -15.16
N LEU A 164 0.09 22.23 -14.31
CA LEU A 164 0.77 22.56 -13.06
C LEU A 164 2.20 23.11 -13.30
N GLU A 165 2.92 22.56 -14.27
CA GLU A 165 4.26 23.03 -14.62
C GLU A 165 4.27 24.48 -15.16
N LYS A 166 3.26 24.86 -15.98
CA LYS A 166 3.07 26.24 -16.42
C LYS A 166 2.88 27.23 -15.26
N LEU A 167 2.27 26.77 -14.16
CA LEU A 167 2.08 27.54 -12.92
C LEU A 167 3.29 27.45 -11.98
N ASP A 168 4.42 26.91 -12.46
CA ASP A 168 5.63 26.66 -11.68
C ASP A 168 5.32 25.86 -10.38
N TYR A 169 4.51 24.81 -10.50
CA TYR A 169 4.15 23.94 -9.39
C TYR A 169 4.60 22.49 -9.64
N ARG A 170 5.58 22.05 -8.85
CA ARG A 170 6.22 20.72 -9.01
C ARG A 170 5.99 19.78 -7.82
N GLN A 171 5.27 20.25 -6.78
CA GLN A 171 4.87 19.43 -5.66
C GLN A 171 3.67 18.56 -6.08
N MET A 172 3.95 17.56 -6.93
CA MET A 172 2.89 16.69 -7.45
C MET A 172 3.32 15.23 -7.48
N LYS A 173 2.31 14.36 -7.44
CA LYS A 173 2.40 12.93 -7.75
C LYS A 173 1.25 12.54 -8.66
N LEU A 174 1.39 11.42 -9.39
CA LEU A 174 0.37 11.00 -10.34
C LEU A 174 -0.17 9.62 -10.03
N SER A 175 -1.41 9.39 -10.43
CA SER A 175 -1.98 8.04 -10.53
C SER A 175 -2.73 7.90 -11.85
N ILE A 176 -2.53 6.78 -12.53
CA ILE A 176 -3.13 6.44 -13.80
C ILE A 176 -3.73 5.03 -13.70
N LYS A 177 -5.01 4.97 -13.37
CA LYS A 177 -5.67 3.75 -12.93
C LYS A 177 -6.66 3.20 -13.96
N ALA A 178 -6.71 1.89 -14.08
CA ALA A 178 -7.73 1.17 -14.83
C ALA A 178 -8.18 -0.05 -14.03
N THR A 179 -9.32 -0.63 -14.39
CA THR A 179 -9.84 -1.90 -13.87
C THR A 179 -9.10 -3.08 -14.50
N GLU A 180 -8.71 -2.92 -15.78
CA GLU A 180 -7.95 -3.90 -16.54
C GLU A 180 -6.47 -3.80 -16.22
N VAL A 181 -5.91 -4.87 -15.63
CA VAL A 181 -4.52 -4.90 -15.17
C VAL A 181 -3.51 -4.66 -16.31
N PRO A 182 -3.63 -5.32 -17.49
CA PRO A 182 -2.69 -5.08 -18.59
C PRO A 182 -2.68 -3.63 -19.06
N LEU A 183 -3.85 -3.01 -19.22
CA LEU A 183 -3.98 -1.61 -19.62
C LEU A 183 -3.33 -0.67 -18.59
N MET A 184 -3.59 -0.91 -17.32
CA MET A 184 -3.01 -0.12 -16.23
C MET A 184 -1.49 -0.23 -16.21
N VAL A 185 -0.94 -1.45 -16.28
CA VAL A 185 0.50 -1.69 -16.23
C VAL A 185 1.19 -1.02 -17.42
N GLU A 186 0.65 -1.18 -18.64
CA GLU A 186 1.19 -0.51 -19.83
C GLU A 186 1.19 1.02 -19.68
N ALA A 187 0.08 1.59 -19.21
CA ALA A 187 -0.04 3.04 -19.01
C ALA A 187 1.00 3.58 -18.01
N TYR A 188 1.18 2.91 -16.85
CA TYR A 188 2.20 3.32 -15.87
C TYR A 188 3.63 3.17 -16.41
N ARG A 189 3.95 2.10 -17.14
CA ARG A 189 5.26 1.93 -17.78
C ARG A 189 5.55 3.09 -18.71
N LYS A 190 4.63 3.40 -19.63
CA LYS A 190 4.77 4.51 -20.58
C LYS A 190 4.87 5.87 -19.87
N LEU A 191 4.08 6.10 -18.81
CA LEU A 191 4.10 7.36 -18.06
C LEU A 191 5.41 7.53 -17.28
N SER A 192 5.90 6.46 -16.66
CA SER A 192 7.12 6.50 -15.83
C SER A 192 8.38 6.90 -16.62
N ASP A 193 8.40 6.70 -17.93
CA ASP A 193 9.50 7.11 -18.81
C ASP A 193 9.42 8.57 -19.24
N LYS A 194 8.28 9.25 -18.98
CA LYS A 194 8.00 10.59 -19.47
C LYS A 194 8.02 11.67 -18.40
N ILE A 195 7.95 11.27 -17.12
CA ILE A 195 7.85 12.21 -15.99
C ILE A 195 8.79 11.84 -14.85
N PRO A 196 9.35 12.83 -14.13
CA PRO A 196 10.18 12.59 -12.95
C PRO A 196 9.37 12.59 -11.65
N TYR A 197 8.03 12.62 -11.69
CA TYR A 197 7.18 12.75 -10.53
C TYR A 197 6.82 11.41 -9.93
N PRO A 198 6.66 11.32 -8.58
CA PRO A 198 6.27 10.09 -7.91
C PRO A 198 4.95 9.53 -8.43
N LEU A 199 4.86 8.20 -8.44
CA LEU A 199 3.69 7.47 -8.92
C LEU A 199 2.96 6.78 -7.76
N HIS A 200 1.64 7.01 -7.71
CA HIS A 200 0.72 6.36 -6.77
C HIS A 200 0.01 5.21 -7.47
N LEU A 201 0.39 3.99 -7.13
CA LEU A 201 -0.11 2.78 -7.77
C LEU A 201 -1.47 2.34 -7.22
N GLY A 202 -2.23 1.64 -8.03
CA GLY A 202 -3.46 0.96 -7.59
C GLY A 202 -4.36 0.60 -8.77
N VAL A 203 -5.03 -0.53 -8.65
CA VAL A 203 -6.11 -0.94 -9.55
C VAL A 203 -7.40 -0.26 -9.07
N THR A 204 -8.16 0.34 -9.97
CA THR A 204 -9.49 0.87 -9.63
C THR A 204 -10.54 -0.24 -9.77
N GLU A 205 -11.57 -0.21 -8.91
CA GLU A 205 -12.68 -1.17 -8.99
C GLU A 205 -12.20 -2.64 -9.04
N ALA A 206 -11.23 -2.98 -8.18
CA ALA A 206 -10.61 -4.30 -8.21
C ALA A 206 -11.58 -5.42 -7.84
N GLY A 207 -12.63 -5.12 -7.06
CA GLY A 207 -13.69 -6.05 -6.67
C GLY A 207 -13.64 -6.45 -5.21
N THR A 208 -14.26 -7.60 -4.90
CA THR A 208 -14.30 -8.17 -3.54
C THR A 208 -12.90 -8.52 -3.03
N ILE A 209 -12.77 -8.78 -1.72
CA ILE A 209 -11.49 -9.11 -1.08
C ILE A 209 -10.72 -10.16 -1.87
N LYS A 210 -11.34 -11.29 -2.22
CA LYS A 210 -10.68 -12.38 -2.95
C LYS A 210 -10.18 -11.96 -4.33
N GLN A 211 -11.05 -11.42 -5.18
CA GLN A 211 -10.71 -11.04 -6.55
C GLN A 211 -9.83 -9.79 -6.60
N GLY A 212 -10.16 -8.81 -5.75
CA GLY A 212 -9.43 -7.55 -5.69
C GLY A 212 -8.00 -7.72 -5.17
N THR A 213 -7.76 -8.65 -4.24
CA THR A 213 -6.40 -9.01 -3.80
C THR A 213 -5.57 -9.53 -4.97
N ILE A 214 -6.11 -10.47 -5.76
CA ILE A 214 -5.40 -11.04 -6.92
C ILE A 214 -5.08 -9.94 -7.94
N LYS A 215 -6.09 -9.14 -8.34
CA LYS A 215 -5.88 -8.04 -9.30
C LYS A 215 -4.86 -7.02 -8.81
N SER A 216 -4.94 -6.64 -7.54
CA SER A 216 -4.03 -5.66 -6.93
C SER A 216 -2.61 -6.21 -6.84
N ALA A 217 -2.44 -7.46 -6.41
CA ALA A 217 -1.15 -8.11 -6.35
C ALA A 217 -0.49 -8.20 -7.73
N MET A 218 -1.25 -8.57 -8.76
CA MET A 218 -0.74 -8.61 -10.14
C MET A 218 -0.39 -7.23 -10.67
N GLY A 219 -1.29 -6.26 -10.56
CA GLY A 219 -1.11 -4.93 -11.14
C GLY A 219 -0.05 -4.10 -10.43
N ILE A 220 -0.14 -4.01 -9.11
CA ILE A 220 0.83 -3.26 -8.29
C ILE A 220 2.17 -4.01 -8.27
N GLY A 221 2.15 -5.34 -8.11
CA GLY A 221 3.34 -6.17 -8.05
C GLY A 221 4.17 -6.10 -9.34
N ALA A 222 3.54 -6.17 -10.53
CA ALA A 222 4.23 -6.03 -11.81
C ALA A 222 4.99 -4.69 -11.91
N LEU A 223 4.35 -3.59 -11.53
CA LEU A 223 4.97 -2.27 -11.57
C LEU A 223 6.11 -2.12 -10.56
N LEU A 224 5.92 -2.62 -9.34
CA LEU A 224 6.98 -2.59 -8.31
C LEU A 224 8.19 -3.44 -8.71
N LEU A 225 8.00 -4.58 -9.39
CA LEU A 225 9.09 -5.38 -9.95
C LEU A 225 9.88 -4.63 -11.04
N ASP A 226 9.21 -3.78 -11.82
CA ASP A 226 9.85 -2.88 -12.79
C ASP A 226 10.52 -1.65 -12.12
N GLY A 227 10.48 -1.56 -10.79
CA GLY A 227 10.99 -0.41 -10.03
C GLY A 227 10.09 0.82 -10.10
N ILE A 228 8.86 0.69 -10.56
CA ILE A 228 7.87 1.78 -10.74
C ILE A 228 6.94 1.85 -9.53
N GLY A 229 6.83 3.01 -8.91
CA GLY A 229 5.87 3.30 -7.84
C GLY A 229 6.51 3.73 -6.53
N ASP A 230 5.90 4.73 -5.90
CA ASP A 230 6.39 5.40 -4.69
C ASP A 230 5.39 5.36 -3.55
N THR A 231 4.12 5.16 -3.86
CA THR A 231 3.05 4.94 -2.89
C THR A 231 1.96 4.09 -3.54
N LEU A 232 1.21 3.35 -2.76
CA LEU A 232 0.16 2.48 -3.27
C LEU A 232 -1.15 2.59 -2.49
N ARG A 233 -2.26 2.23 -3.15
CA ARG A 233 -3.53 1.92 -2.50
C ARG A 233 -4.14 0.69 -3.17
N VAL A 234 -4.40 -0.33 -2.39
CA VAL A 234 -5.29 -1.43 -2.74
C VAL A 234 -6.73 -0.93 -2.61
N SER A 235 -7.63 -1.29 -3.50
CA SER A 235 -9.04 -0.89 -3.47
C SER A 235 -9.92 -2.12 -3.46
N LEU A 236 -10.61 -2.38 -2.34
CA LEU A 236 -11.43 -3.58 -2.14
C LEU A 236 -12.86 -3.20 -1.74
N THR A 237 -13.81 -4.01 -2.15
CA THR A 237 -15.17 -3.95 -1.61
C THR A 237 -15.19 -4.71 -0.27
N GLY A 238 -15.00 -3.98 0.83
CA GLY A 238 -14.92 -4.53 2.18
C GLY A 238 -14.36 -3.52 3.19
N ASP A 239 -13.97 -4.02 4.37
CA ASP A 239 -13.31 -3.18 5.38
C ASP A 239 -11.96 -2.68 4.85
N PRO A 240 -11.67 -1.36 4.93
CA PRO A 240 -10.41 -0.79 4.46
C PRO A 240 -9.14 -1.35 5.14
N ILE A 241 -9.25 -2.01 6.28
CA ILE A 241 -8.12 -2.72 6.92
C ILE A 241 -7.53 -3.76 5.97
N HIS A 242 -8.36 -4.51 5.26
CA HIS A 242 -7.88 -5.49 4.29
C HIS A 242 -7.09 -4.86 3.13
N GLU A 243 -7.36 -3.59 2.78
CA GLU A 243 -6.54 -2.87 1.78
C GLU A 243 -5.09 -2.71 2.28
N ILE A 244 -4.93 -2.43 3.58
CA ILE A 244 -3.61 -2.24 4.21
C ILE A 244 -2.89 -3.58 4.33
N GLU A 245 -3.56 -4.63 4.79
CA GLU A 245 -3.00 -5.98 4.90
C GLU A 245 -2.47 -6.49 3.56
N VAL A 246 -3.28 -6.36 2.50
CA VAL A 246 -2.86 -6.72 1.14
C VAL A 246 -1.70 -5.86 0.65
N GLY A 247 -1.73 -4.55 0.90
CA GLY A 247 -0.64 -3.64 0.55
C GLY A 247 0.68 -4.02 1.24
N ARG A 248 0.64 -4.36 2.53
CA ARG A 248 1.80 -4.86 3.30
C ARG A 248 2.30 -6.18 2.72
N SER A 249 1.39 -7.11 2.44
CA SER A 249 1.73 -8.42 1.86
C SER A 249 2.41 -8.29 0.49
N ILE A 250 1.94 -7.40 -0.39
CA ILE A 250 2.59 -7.12 -1.68
C ILE A 250 4.03 -6.61 -1.47
N LEU A 251 4.22 -5.63 -0.59
CA LEU A 251 5.54 -5.04 -0.34
C LEU A 251 6.51 -6.02 0.32
N SER A 252 6.03 -6.84 1.25
CA SER A 252 6.83 -7.88 1.91
C SER A 252 7.22 -8.99 0.94
N SER A 253 6.27 -9.47 0.11
CA SER A 253 6.52 -10.53 -0.87
C SER A 253 7.57 -10.13 -1.92
N LEU A 254 7.70 -8.83 -2.20
CA LEU A 254 8.70 -8.27 -3.10
C LEU A 254 10.02 -7.92 -2.40
N GLY A 255 10.12 -8.09 -1.09
CA GLY A 255 11.30 -7.68 -0.31
C GLY A 255 11.55 -6.16 -0.31
N LEU A 256 10.54 -5.35 -0.64
CA LEU A 256 10.65 -3.88 -0.66
C LEU A 256 10.49 -3.26 0.72
N ARG A 257 9.72 -3.91 1.59
CA ARG A 257 9.53 -3.51 2.99
C ARG A 257 9.36 -4.75 3.86
N ASN A 258 9.65 -4.57 5.14
CA ASN A 258 9.41 -5.58 6.16
C ASN A 258 8.45 -5.01 7.22
N PHE A 259 7.43 -5.79 7.58
CA PHE A 259 6.40 -5.38 8.53
C PHE A 259 6.27 -6.33 9.73
N GLY A 260 7.23 -7.21 9.93
CA GLY A 260 7.25 -8.21 11.00
C GLY A 260 7.53 -9.62 10.49
N ALA A 261 7.16 -10.61 11.28
CA ALA A 261 7.39 -12.00 10.94
C ALA A 261 6.65 -12.43 9.66
N THR A 262 7.29 -13.30 8.88
CA THR A 262 6.70 -13.89 7.66
C THR A 262 6.73 -15.41 7.75
N MET A 263 5.68 -16.06 7.22
CA MET A 263 5.59 -17.52 7.21
C MET A 263 5.87 -18.08 5.81
N ILE A 264 6.58 -19.21 5.79
CA ILE A 264 6.74 -20.06 4.62
C ILE A 264 6.10 -21.41 4.98
N SER A 265 5.10 -21.85 4.22
CA SER A 265 4.51 -23.18 4.43
C SER A 265 4.54 -24.00 3.14
N CYS A 266 4.79 -25.28 3.24
CA CYS A 266 4.69 -26.16 2.09
C CYS A 266 3.23 -26.47 1.77
N PRO A 267 2.88 -26.74 0.49
CA PRO A 267 1.57 -27.25 0.16
C PRO A 267 1.42 -28.68 0.72
N THR A 268 0.22 -29.03 1.15
CA THR A 268 -0.10 -30.41 1.54
C THR A 268 0.09 -31.35 0.36
N CYS A 269 0.89 -32.38 0.53
CA CYS A 269 1.10 -33.43 -0.48
C CYS A 269 1.06 -34.82 0.19
N GLY A 270 1.14 -35.88 -0.60
CA GLY A 270 1.10 -37.28 -0.09
C GLY A 270 2.23 -37.64 0.89
N ARG A 271 3.21 -36.77 1.12
CA ARG A 271 4.28 -36.95 2.11
C ARG A 271 4.01 -36.25 3.43
N CYS A 272 2.94 -35.46 3.52
CA CYS A 272 2.58 -34.74 4.74
C CYS A 272 2.17 -35.75 5.82
N GLN A 273 2.83 -35.70 6.98
CA GLN A 273 2.65 -36.64 8.08
C GLN A 273 2.03 -35.97 9.33
N VAL A 274 1.66 -34.73 9.24
CA VAL A 274 1.10 -33.94 10.34
C VAL A 274 -0.12 -33.15 9.88
N ASN A 275 -0.93 -32.67 10.82
CA ASN A 275 -2.03 -31.75 10.50
C ASN A 275 -1.51 -30.36 10.16
N LEU A 276 -0.94 -30.20 8.94
CA LEU A 276 -0.29 -28.99 8.49
C LEU A 276 -1.24 -27.80 8.41
N PHE A 277 -2.53 -28.02 8.09
CA PHE A 277 -3.51 -26.94 8.02
C PHE A 277 -3.69 -26.23 9.34
N ASP A 278 -3.96 -27.00 10.40
CA ASP A 278 -4.17 -26.42 11.72
C ASP A 278 -2.88 -25.80 12.26
N MET A 279 -1.73 -26.47 12.06
CA MET A 279 -0.43 -25.95 12.49
C MET A 279 -0.10 -24.63 11.79
N ALA A 280 -0.28 -24.53 10.48
CA ALA A 280 -0.02 -23.30 9.73
C ALA A 280 -0.95 -22.18 10.16
N GLY A 281 -2.24 -22.46 10.38
CA GLY A 281 -3.19 -21.46 10.87
C GLY A 281 -2.81 -20.90 12.24
N ILE A 282 -2.45 -21.77 13.20
CA ILE A 282 -2.03 -21.36 14.55
C ILE A 282 -0.72 -20.53 14.48
N VAL A 283 0.23 -20.98 13.65
CA VAL A 283 1.51 -20.26 13.50
C VAL A 283 1.27 -18.89 12.86
N GLU A 284 0.46 -18.79 11.81
CA GLU A 284 0.14 -17.52 11.14
C GLU A 284 -0.51 -16.52 12.12
N GLU A 285 -1.49 -16.98 12.91
CA GLU A 285 -2.15 -16.14 13.92
C GLU A 285 -1.16 -15.63 14.98
N ARG A 286 -0.32 -16.50 15.51
CA ARG A 286 0.69 -16.11 16.53
C ARG A 286 1.77 -15.18 15.96
N LEU A 287 2.19 -15.38 14.71
CA LEU A 287 3.18 -14.52 14.05
C LEU A 287 2.67 -13.11 13.78
N ALA A 288 1.36 -12.90 13.65
CA ALA A 288 0.78 -11.59 13.38
C ALA A 288 1.15 -10.52 14.42
N SER A 289 1.43 -10.91 15.66
CA SER A 289 1.85 -10.01 16.75
C SER A 289 3.35 -9.70 16.76
N ILE A 290 4.17 -10.48 16.03
CA ILE A 290 5.64 -10.36 16.06
C ILE A 290 6.11 -9.30 15.07
N LYS A 291 6.68 -8.22 15.58
CA LYS A 291 7.19 -7.09 14.78
C LYS A 291 8.60 -7.33 14.24
N ALA A 292 9.35 -8.26 14.83
CA ALA A 292 10.69 -8.59 14.39
C ALA A 292 10.67 -9.22 12.98
N PRO A 293 11.62 -8.88 12.11
CA PRO A 293 11.67 -9.33 10.71
C PRO A 293 12.20 -10.76 10.58
N ILE A 294 11.53 -11.74 11.18
CA ILE A 294 11.91 -13.14 11.13
C ILE A 294 11.09 -13.92 10.09
N LYS A 295 11.72 -14.93 9.50
CA LYS A 295 11.06 -15.89 8.59
C LYS A 295 10.85 -17.21 9.32
N VAL A 296 9.62 -17.68 9.36
CA VAL A 296 9.25 -18.92 10.04
C VAL A 296 8.70 -19.93 9.04
N ALA A 297 9.23 -21.14 9.04
CA ALA A 297 8.83 -22.21 8.14
C ALA A 297 7.95 -23.25 8.84
N VAL A 298 6.86 -23.66 8.17
CA VAL A 298 5.97 -24.74 8.62
C VAL A 298 5.91 -25.82 7.54
N MET A 299 6.58 -26.95 7.78
CA MET A 299 6.79 -28.00 6.80
C MET A 299 6.12 -29.30 7.21
N GLY A 300 5.39 -29.94 6.28
CA GLY A 300 4.62 -31.14 6.53
C GLY A 300 5.44 -32.45 6.56
N CYS A 301 6.72 -32.42 6.18
CA CYS A 301 7.59 -33.60 6.25
C CYS A 301 9.07 -33.18 6.41
N VAL A 302 9.85 -34.09 7.03
CA VAL A 302 11.30 -33.86 7.26
C VAL A 302 12.16 -34.02 6.00
N VAL A 303 11.62 -34.58 4.92
CA VAL A 303 12.40 -34.89 3.69
C VAL A 303 12.83 -33.62 2.97
N ASN A 304 11.93 -32.70 2.76
CA ASN A 304 12.20 -31.45 2.06
C ASN A 304 12.26 -30.23 3.00
N GLY A 305 11.73 -30.38 4.22
CA GLY A 305 11.59 -29.29 5.17
C GLY A 305 12.88 -28.52 5.41
N PRO A 306 13.97 -29.15 5.83
CA PRO A 306 15.23 -28.46 6.10
C PRO A 306 15.91 -27.87 4.85
N GLY A 307 15.65 -28.44 3.66
CA GLY A 307 16.24 -27.97 2.40
C GLY A 307 15.56 -26.69 1.87
N GLU A 308 14.24 -26.73 1.74
CA GLU A 308 13.43 -25.58 1.24
C GLU A 308 13.31 -24.45 2.27
N ALA A 309 13.44 -24.79 3.56
CA ALA A 309 13.35 -23.83 4.66
C ALA A 309 14.72 -23.38 5.20
N ARG A 310 15.82 -23.65 4.49
CA ARG A 310 17.19 -23.30 4.92
C ARG A 310 17.34 -21.78 5.17
N GLU A 311 16.63 -20.96 4.41
CA GLU A 311 16.62 -19.50 4.53
C GLU A 311 15.66 -18.98 5.62
N ALA A 312 14.93 -19.85 6.31
CA ALA A 312 14.09 -19.47 7.43
C ALA A 312 14.92 -19.36 8.72
N ASP A 313 14.60 -18.33 9.51
CA ASP A 313 15.24 -18.13 10.81
C ASP A 313 14.86 -19.22 11.79
N PHE A 314 13.58 -19.64 11.78
CA PHE A 314 13.01 -20.72 12.58
C PHE A 314 12.09 -21.58 11.73
N GLY A 315 11.87 -22.81 12.16
CA GLY A 315 10.84 -23.62 11.53
C GLY A 315 10.59 -24.94 12.22
N ILE A 316 9.49 -25.55 11.79
CA ILE A 316 9.09 -26.91 12.17
C ILE A 316 8.91 -27.76 10.94
N ALA A 317 9.22 -29.06 11.09
CA ALA A 317 8.93 -30.04 10.04
C ALA A 317 8.37 -31.30 10.69
N GLY A 318 7.21 -31.76 10.18
CA GLY A 318 6.50 -32.93 10.69
C GLY A 318 7.16 -34.23 10.30
N GLY A 319 6.94 -35.25 11.10
CA GLY A 319 7.32 -36.66 10.89
C GLY A 319 6.27 -37.59 11.50
N ASP A 320 6.53 -38.88 11.49
CA ASP A 320 5.60 -39.90 12.00
C ASP A 320 5.48 -39.83 13.54
N GLY A 321 4.40 -39.18 14.03
CA GLY A 321 4.10 -38.96 15.43
C GLY A 321 5.02 -38.00 16.17
N GLN A 322 6.07 -37.50 15.53
CA GLN A 322 7.01 -36.54 16.05
C GLN A 322 7.50 -35.60 14.92
N GLY A 323 8.13 -34.48 15.27
CA GLY A 323 8.71 -33.60 14.31
C GLY A 323 9.94 -32.89 14.86
N ILE A 324 10.54 -32.08 14.02
CA ILE A 324 11.75 -31.32 14.35
C ILE A 324 11.44 -29.82 14.42
N VAL A 325 12.10 -29.16 15.36
CA VAL A 325 12.23 -27.71 15.40
C VAL A 325 13.64 -27.37 14.95
N PHE A 326 13.79 -26.43 14.05
CA PHE A 326 15.08 -26.02 13.50
C PHE A 326 15.24 -24.50 13.48
N ARG A 327 16.51 -24.07 13.50
CA ARG A 327 16.90 -22.66 13.39
C ARG A 327 17.98 -22.55 12.32
N LYS A 328 17.76 -21.69 11.32
CA LYS A 328 18.68 -21.49 10.18
C LYS A 328 19.14 -22.80 9.52
N GLY A 329 18.18 -23.73 9.36
CA GLY A 329 18.41 -25.03 8.77
C GLY A 329 19.02 -26.11 9.69
N GLU A 330 19.43 -25.77 10.92
CA GLU A 330 19.98 -26.72 11.90
C GLU A 330 18.88 -27.21 12.85
N VAL A 331 18.77 -28.52 13.01
CA VAL A 331 17.80 -29.13 13.93
C VAL A 331 18.24 -28.87 15.37
N ILE A 332 17.38 -28.20 16.14
CA ILE A 332 17.64 -27.88 17.56
C ILE A 332 16.91 -28.81 18.51
N LYS A 333 15.72 -29.30 18.13
CA LYS A 333 14.90 -30.21 18.95
C LYS A 333 14.10 -31.18 18.08
N THR A 334 13.87 -32.37 18.64
CA THR A 334 12.87 -33.32 18.14
C THR A 334 11.84 -33.51 19.25
N VAL A 335 10.57 -33.28 18.92
CA VAL A 335 9.46 -33.31 19.90
C VAL A 335 8.24 -34.03 19.32
N PRO A 336 7.29 -34.49 20.16
CA PRO A 336 6.00 -34.96 19.69
C PRO A 336 5.27 -33.91 18.84
N GLU A 337 4.45 -34.33 17.86
CA GLU A 337 3.69 -33.44 16.99
C GLU A 337 2.90 -32.40 17.76
N ALA A 338 2.24 -32.77 18.85
CA ALA A 338 1.45 -31.85 19.66
C ALA A 338 2.26 -30.70 20.32
N GLU A 339 3.57 -30.88 20.45
CA GLU A 339 4.45 -29.89 21.09
C GLU A 339 5.22 -28.98 20.08
N LEU A 340 5.10 -29.27 18.77
CA LEU A 340 5.89 -28.60 17.73
C LEU A 340 5.69 -27.08 17.74
N VAL A 341 4.44 -26.62 17.71
CA VAL A 341 4.11 -25.19 17.64
C VAL A 341 4.56 -24.48 18.92
N ASP A 342 4.29 -25.02 20.09
CA ASP A 342 4.68 -24.40 21.35
C ASP A 342 6.19 -24.39 21.55
N THR A 343 6.89 -25.42 21.08
CA THR A 343 8.35 -25.43 21.11
C THR A 343 8.95 -24.40 20.14
N LEU A 344 8.39 -24.28 18.95
CA LEU A 344 8.77 -23.25 17.99
C LEU A 344 8.68 -21.85 18.61
N PHE A 345 7.55 -21.51 19.22
CA PHE A 345 7.36 -20.17 19.80
C PHE A 345 8.24 -19.93 21.02
N ARG A 346 8.52 -20.95 21.84
CA ARG A 346 9.51 -20.81 22.92
C ARG A 346 10.90 -20.43 22.39
N GLU A 347 11.34 -21.00 21.27
CA GLU A 347 12.62 -20.66 20.64
C GLU A 347 12.61 -19.26 20.03
N ILE A 348 11.47 -18.85 19.44
CA ILE A 348 11.28 -17.50 18.90
C ILE A 348 11.30 -16.48 20.06
N ASP A 349 10.56 -16.71 21.14
CA ASP A 349 10.47 -15.79 22.27
C ASP A 349 11.84 -15.59 22.92
N GLN A 350 12.61 -16.67 23.16
CA GLN A 350 13.99 -16.58 23.65
C GLN A 350 14.90 -15.75 22.74
N TYR A 351 14.72 -15.86 21.43
CA TYR A 351 15.48 -15.06 20.49
C TYR A 351 15.09 -13.58 20.54
N LEU A 352 13.80 -13.30 20.63
CA LEU A 352 13.32 -11.91 20.73
C LEU A 352 13.81 -11.23 22.02
N GLU A 353 13.78 -11.96 23.14
CA GLU A 353 14.35 -11.48 24.41
C GLU A 353 15.85 -11.15 24.29
N SER A 354 16.61 -11.99 23.57
CA SER A 354 18.05 -11.72 23.35
C SER A 354 18.32 -10.47 22.49
N LEU A 355 17.42 -10.16 21.54
CA LEU A 355 17.55 -8.92 20.73
C LEU A 355 17.27 -7.67 21.55
N ASP A 356 16.32 -7.73 22.48
CA ASP A 356 15.99 -6.60 23.36
C ASP A 356 17.13 -6.30 24.33
N GLU A 357 17.82 -7.32 24.83
CA GLU A 357 19.00 -7.17 25.68
C GLU A 357 20.20 -6.55 24.92
N GLU A 358 20.45 -6.97 23.66
CA GLU A 358 21.51 -6.39 22.83
C GLU A 358 21.23 -4.93 22.42
N SER A 359 19.96 -4.52 22.36
CA SER A 359 19.57 -3.14 22.05
C SER A 359 19.73 -2.18 23.25
N LEU A 360 19.92 -2.70 24.47
CA LEU A 360 20.09 -1.95 25.71
C LEU A 360 21.56 -1.76 26.11
N CYS A 361 22.50 -2.40 25.40
CA CYS A 361 23.95 -2.23 25.57
C CYS A 361 24.54 -1.33 24.47
#